data_6cc2a23d28760f0bf581cc077bee5383
#
_entry.id   6cc2a23d28760f0bf581cc077bee5383
#
_cell.length_a   1.000
_cell.length_b   1.000
_cell.length_c   1.000
_cell.angle_alpha   90.00
_cell.angle_beta   90.00
_cell.angle_gamma   90.00
#
_symmetry.space_group_name_H-M   'P 1'
#
loop_
_entity.id
_entity.type
_entity.pdbx_description
1 polymer ?
#
loop_
_entity_poly.entity_id
_entity_poly.type
_entity_poly.pdbx_seq_one_letter_code
_entity_poly.pdbx_strand_id
1 'polypeptide(L)' 'MCQFIETIRIEDGQVYNLSYHTARMNRTRAAFWKEAAPIDLSGFISPPSLSGIWKCRIVYGKEIEEVGYSFHSND' A
#
# COMPACT_ATOMS: atom_id res chain seq x y z
N MET A 1 -10.73 16.91 -3.70
CA MET A 1 -9.80 16.20 -2.83
C MET A 1 -9.03 15.16 -3.62
N CYS A 2 -7.72 15.14 -3.43
CA CYS A 2 -6.87 14.23 -4.19
C CYS A 2 -6.67 12.95 -3.41
N GLN A 3 -7.05 11.84 -4.04
CA GLN A 3 -6.77 10.52 -3.51
C GLN A 3 -5.85 9.80 -4.47
N PHE A 4 -4.97 9.00 -3.90
CA PHE A 4 -4.00 8.24 -4.67
C PHE A 4 -4.13 6.77 -4.30
N ILE A 5 -3.66 5.91 -5.18
CA ILE A 5 -3.77 4.46 -4.99
C ILE A 5 -2.40 3.84 -5.18
N GLU A 6 -2.01 2.97 -4.24
CA GLU A 6 -0.88 2.07 -4.39
C GLU A 6 -1.41 0.66 -4.49
N THR A 7 -0.90 -0.09 -5.45
CA THR A 7 -1.23 -1.50 -5.58
C THR A 7 0.04 -2.30 -5.33
N ILE A 8 0.00 -3.15 -4.32
CA ILE A 8 1.17 -3.85 -3.83
C ILE A 8 0.93 -5.36 -3.93
N ARG A 9 1.92 -6.05 -4.50
CA ARG A 9 1.83 -7.50 -4.64
C ARG A 9 2.20 -8.19 -3.33
N ILE A 10 1.41 -9.18 -2.96
CA ILE A 10 1.70 -10.07 -1.84
C ILE A 10 1.71 -11.48 -2.40
N GLU A 11 2.80 -12.20 -2.18
CA GLU A 11 2.91 -13.57 -2.65
C GLU A 11 3.40 -14.44 -1.51
N ASP A 12 2.61 -15.47 -1.20
CA ASP A 12 2.93 -16.43 -0.14
C ASP A 12 3.27 -15.74 1.19
N GLY A 13 2.49 -14.72 1.51
CA GLY A 13 2.65 -13.97 2.75
C GLY A 13 3.71 -12.89 2.71
N GLN A 14 4.44 -12.75 1.60
CA GLN A 14 5.48 -11.73 1.48
C GLN A 14 4.97 -10.51 0.72
N VAL A 15 5.20 -9.34 1.29
CA VAL A 15 4.83 -8.07 0.67
C VAL A 15 6.01 -7.63 -0.20
N TYR A 16 5.77 -7.47 -1.49
CA TYR A 16 6.82 -7.15 -2.44
C TYR A 16 7.01 -5.65 -2.58
N ASN A 17 8.28 -5.25 -2.66
CA ASN A 17 8.65 -3.84 -2.91
C ASN A 17 8.07 -2.87 -1.89
N LEU A 18 7.94 -3.31 -0.66
CA LEU A 18 7.32 -2.50 0.39
C LEU A 18 8.05 -1.17 0.58
N SER A 19 9.38 -1.21 0.61
CA SER A 19 10.16 0.02 0.77
C SER A 19 9.91 1.01 -0.37
N TYR A 20 9.83 0.49 -1.59
CA TYR A 20 9.58 1.32 -2.75
C TYR A 20 8.21 1.99 -2.69
N HIS A 21 7.19 1.20 -2.35
CA HIS A 21 5.83 1.74 -2.26
C HIS A 21 5.70 2.75 -1.12
N THR A 22 6.34 2.46 0.02
CA THR A 22 6.35 3.38 1.14
C THR A 22 7.01 4.71 0.75
N ALA A 23 8.15 4.63 0.08
CA ALA A 23 8.88 5.85 -0.33
C ALA A 23 8.09 6.65 -1.35
N ARG A 24 7.50 5.97 -2.33
CA ARG A 24 6.71 6.66 -3.35
C ARG A 24 5.48 7.33 -2.76
N MET A 25 4.77 6.62 -1.90
CA MET A 25 3.60 7.19 -1.24
C MET A 25 3.98 8.43 -0.43
N ASN A 26 5.04 8.35 0.35
CA ASN A 26 5.43 9.47 1.19
C ASN A 26 5.93 10.65 0.36
N ARG A 27 6.59 10.39 -0.76
CA ARG A 27 7.00 11.45 -1.66
C ARG A 27 5.80 12.18 -2.25
N THR A 28 4.78 11.42 -2.65
CA THR A 28 3.54 12.01 -3.16
C THR A 28 2.85 12.82 -2.07
N ARG A 29 2.77 12.28 -0.87
CA ARG A 29 2.12 12.99 0.25
C ARG A 29 2.85 14.29 0.58
N ALA A 30 4.17 14.25 0.58
CA ALA A 30 4.95 15.45 0.87
C ALA A 30 4.76 16.53 -0.20
N ALA A 31 4.51 16.13 -1.44
CA ALA A 31 4.29 17.09 -2.52
C ALA A 31 2.96 17.81 -2.39
N PHE A 32 1.94 17.14 -1.85
CA PHE A 32 0.60 17.72 -1.74
C PHE A 32 0.29 18.25 -0.34
N TRP A 33 0.93 17.70 0.67
CA TRP A 33 0.70 18.11 2.07
C TRP A 33 2.04 18.27 2.74
N LYS A 34 2.52 19.51 2.81
CA LYS A 34 3.88 19.78 3.27
C LYS A 34 4.16 19.33 4.71
N GLU A 35 3.11 19.25 5.51
CA GLU A 35 3.28 18.88 6.92
C GLU A 35 3.00 17.42 7.17
N ALA A 36 2.79 16.63 6.13
CA ALA A 36 2.48 15.22 6.29
C ALA A 36 3.72 14.47 6.79
N ALA A 37 3.57 13.82 7.95
CA ALA A 37 4.64 12.99 8.49
C ALA A 37 4.74 11.70 7.69
N PRO A 38 5.95 11.13 7.54
CA PRO A 38 6.09 9.86 6.83
C PRO A 38 5.28 8.75 7.48
N ILE A 39 4.70 7.89 6.65
CA ILE A 39 3.94 6.72 7.10
C ILE A 39 4.69 5.48 6.63
N ASP A 40 4.84 4.51 7.52
CA ASP A 40 5.43 3.22 7.19
C ASP A 40 4.31 2.25 6.86
N LEU A 41 4.23 1.83 5.61
CA LEU A 41 3.18 0.93 5.16
C LEU A 41 3.21 -0.44 5.84
N SER A 42 4.36 -0.83 6.40
CA SER A 42 4.45 -2.13 7.06
C SER A 42 3.47 -2.25 8.23
N GLY A 43 3.10 -1.13 8.83
CA GLY A 43 2.12 -1.14 9.92
C GLY A 43 0.68 -1.22 9.45
N PHE A 44 0.44 -1.11 8.15
CA PHE A 44 -0.92 -1.10 7.61
C PHE A 44 -1.26 -2.33 6.77
N ILE A 45 -0.27 -3.14 6.43
CA ILE A 45 -0.47 -4.29 5.55
C ILE A 45 -0.34 -5.56 6.36
N SER A 46 -1.42 -6.35 6.37
CA SER A 46 -1.43 -7.67 7.00
C SER A 46 -1.82 -8.67 5.93
N PRO A 47 -0.87 -9.49 5.45
CA PRO A 47 -1.22 -10.45 4.40
C PRO A 47 -2.39 -11.32 4.83
N PRO A 48 -3.43 -11.45 3.98
CA PRO A 48 -4.62 -12.20 4.38
C PRO A 48 -4.41 -13.71 4.39
N SER A 49 -3.32 -14.17 3.77
CA SER A 49 -3.03 -15.59 3.71
C SER A 49 -1.52 -15.77 3.53
N LEU A 50 -1.03 -16.91 3.98
CA LEU A 50 0.37 -17.29 3.78
C LEU A 50 0.58 -18.03 2.46
N SER A 51 -0.46 -18.14 1.63
CA SER A 51 -0.34 -18.80 0.35
C SER A 51 -1.08 -18.03 -0.71
N GLY A 52 -0.59 -18.12 -1.95
CA GLY A 52 -1.22 -17.50 -3.10
C GLY A 52 -0.73 -16.09 -3.35
N ILE A 53 -1.25 -15.53 -4.43
CA ILE A 53 -0.89 -14.18 -4.86
C ILE A 53 -2.07 -13.26 -4.58
N TRP A 54 -1.80 -12.18 -3.88
CA TRP A 54 -2.82 -11.21 -3.51
C TRP A 54 -2.40 -9.81 -3.95
N LYS A 55 -3.38 -8.97 -4.16
CA LYS A 55 -3.15 -7.56 -4.41
C LYS A 55 -3.61 -6.77 -3.20
N CYS A 56 -2.73 -5.94 -2.67
CA CYS A 56 -3.10 -5.01 -1.61
C CYS A 56 -3.30 -3.64 -2.24
N ARG A 57 -4.51 -3.12 -2.14
CA ARG A 57 -4.84 -1.81 -2.69
C ARG A 57 -4.96 -0.83 -1.55
N ILE A 58 -4.14 0.21 -1.60
CA ILE A 58 -4.12 1.23 -0.56
C ILE A 58 -4.60 2.54 -1.17
N VAL A 59 -5.66 3.08 -0.60
CA VAL A 59 -6.17 4.39 -0.97
C VAL A 59 -5.69 5.36 0.08
N TYR A 60 -5.03 6.41 -0.35
CA TYR A 60 -4.46 7.35 0.60
C TYR A 60 -4.55 8.78 0.09
N GLY A 61 -4.49 9.70 1.00
CA GLY A 61 -4.31 11.11 0.76
C GLY A 61 -3.32 11.59 1.79
N LYS A 62 -3.71 12.56 2.59
CA LYS A 62 -2.88 12.97 3.70
C LYS A 62 -2.67 11.82 4.69
N GLU A 63 -3.65 10.94 4.77
CA GLU A 63 -3.60 9.75 5.63
C GLU A 63 -4.04 8.53 4.84
N ILE A 64 -3.78 7.35 5.39
CA ILE A 64 -4.29 6.11 4.81
C ILE A 64 -5.80 6.08 5.03
N GLU A 65 -6.55 5.91 3.95
CA GLU A 65 -8.01 5.94 4.02
C GLU A 65 -8.63 4.56 3.89
N GLU A 66 -7.99 3.68 3.12
CA GLU A 66 -8.54 2.36 2.92
C GLU A 66 -7.42 1.38 2.57
N VAL A 67 -7.50 0.17 3.12
CA VAL A 67 -6.60 -0.91 2.77
C VAL A 67 -7.46 -2.12 2.43
N GLY A 68 -7.34 -2.61 1.21
CA GLY A 68 -8.12 -3.75 0.76
C GLY A 68 -7.24 -4.80 0.14
N TYR A 69 -7.74 -6.03 0.13
CA TYR A 69 -7.01 -7.16 -0.44
C TYR A 69 -7.90 -7.88 -1.44
N SER A 70 -7.31 -8.31 -2.55
CA SER A 70 -8.03 -9.16 -3.49
C SER A 70 -7.13 -10.27 -3.94
N PHE A 71 -7.73 -11.47 -4.05
CA PHE A 71 -7.00 -12.64 -4.49
C PHE A 71 -6.74 -12.54 -5.98
N HIS A 72 -5.49 -12.75 -6.36
CA HIS A 72 -5.11 -12.71 -7.77
C HIS A 72 -5.19 -14.11 -8.33
N SER A 73 -6.24 -14.36 -9.09
CA SER A 73 -6.40 -15.64 -9.76
C SER A 73 -5.53 -15.65 -11.00
N ASN A 74 -4.75 -16.69 -11.14
CA ASN A 74 -3.82 -16.81 -12.25
C ASN A 74 -4.40 -17.75 -13.31
N ASP A 75 -5.42 -17.30 -13.96
CA ASP A 75 -6.06 -18.09 -15.02
C ASP A 75 -5.38 -17.92 -16.35
#